data_1541ab5a87750ec868d2935f30fbc0e7
#
_entry.id   1541ab5a87750ec868d2935f30fbc0e7
#
_cell.length_a   1.000
_cell.length_b   1.000
_cell.length_c   1.000
_cell.angle_alpha   90.00
_cell.angle_beta   90.00
_cell.angle_gamma   90.00
#
_symmetry.space_group_name_H-M   'P 1'
#
loop_
_entity.id
_entity.type
_entity.pdbx_description
1 polymer ?
#
loop_
_entity_poly.entity_id
_entity_poly.type
_entity_poly.pdbx_seq_one_letter_code
_entity_poly.pdbx_strand_id
1 'polypeptide(L)'
;VNAGRIPVVTTIAPDPDGQVFNVNADTASAALAVSLGAEKLVMLTDVDGFYTDWPNKDSLVTRIDTKTLRSLLPSLESGMVPKMEACLRAVEGGVPAAHVIDGRIGHSVLLELFTEGGIGTMVTPPASDV
;
A
#
# COMPACT_ATOMS: atom_id res chain seq x y z
N VAL A 1 10.85 -16.40 7.15
CA VAL A 1 9.85 -16.85 6.19
C VAL A 1 10.01 -18.33 5.91
N ASN A 2 11.21 -18.79 5.56
CA ASN A 2 11.45 -20.20 5.19
C ASN A 2 11.20 -21.23 6.31
N ALA A 3 11.11 -20.79 7.57
CA ALA A 3 10.81 -21.63 8.73
C ALA A 3 9.29 -21.69 9.08
N GLY A 4 8.42 -21.21 8.20
CA GLY A 4 6.97 -21.17 8.43
C GLY A 4 6.52 -20.17 9.51
N ARG A 5 7.38 -19.23 9.89
CA ARG A 5 7.05 -18.19 10.87
C ARG A 5 6.65 -16.90 10.17
N ILE A 6 5.73 -16.15 10.78
CA ILE A 6 5.36 -14.81 10.36
C ILE A 6 6.33 -13.81 11.00
N PRO A 7 7.21 -13.15 10.24
CA PRO A 7 8.11 -12.14 10.80
C PRO A 7 7.33 -10.86 11.16
N VAL A 8 7.61 -10.32 12.33
CA VAL A 8 7.13 -8.99 12.73
C VAL A 8 8.34 -8.05 12.72
N VAL A 9 8.29 -7.01 11.88
CA VAL A 9 9.40 -6.08 11.67
C VAL A 9 9.02 -4.72 12.24
N THR A 10 9.91 -4.14 13.05
CA THR A 10 9.75 -2.77 13.54
C THR A 10 10.34 -1.78 12.54
N THR A 11 9.93 -0.51 12.65
CA THR A 11 10.47 0.59 11.85
C THR A 11 11.68 1.27 12.51
N ILE A 12 12.20 0.69 13.58
CA ILE A 12 13.40 1.17 14.29
C ILE A 12 14.57 0.34 13.79
N ALA A 13 15.55 0.98 13.16
CA ALA A 13 16.71 0.32 12.58
C ALA A 13 18.02 1.07 12.91
N PRO A 14 19.08 0.38 13.31
CA PRO A 14 20.40 0.99 13.42
C PRO A 14 21.06 1.08 12.03
N ASP A 15 21.90 2.10 11.84
CA ASP A 15 22.86 2.12 10.74
C ASP A 15 24.12 1.27 11.07
N PRO A 16 25.08 1.17 10.14
CA PRO A 16 26.33 0.44 10.38
C PRO A 16 27.17 0.97 11.55
N ASP A 17 27.00 2.23 11.92
CA ASP A 17 27.71 2.87 13.04
C ASP A 17 26.96 2.70 14.37
N GLY A 18 25.80 2.05 14.36
CA GLY A 18 24.98 1.77 15.55
C GLY A 18 24.03 2.91 15.93
N GLN A 19 23.93 3.97 15.13
CA GLN A 19 22.95 5.03 15.35
C GLN A 19 21.55 4.52 15.00
N VAL A 20 20.59 4.73 15.91
CA VAL A 20 19.22 4.25 15.75
C VAL A 20 18.35 5.30 15.07
N PHE A 21 17.61 4.87 14.03
CA PHE A 21 16.67 5.68 13.27
C PHE A 21 15.26 5.15 13.41
N ASN A 22 14.29 6.06 13.45
CA ASN A 22 12.89 5.75 13.27
C ASN A 22 12.55 5.99 11.78
N VAL A 23 12.29 4.91 11.05
CA VAL A 23 11.99 4.96 9.62
C VAL A 23 10.47 5.07 9.42
N ASN A 24 10.03 5.84 8.42
CA ASN A 24 8.61 5.89 8.06
C ASN A 24 8.10 4.49 7.69
N ALA A 25 6.99 4.07 8.32
CA ALA A 25 6.45 2.72 8.18
C ALA A 25 5.98 2.42 6.74
N ASP A 26 5.37 3.39 6.05
CA ASP A 26 4.89 3.23 4.69
C ASP A 26 6.08 2.97 3.74
N THR A 27 7.16 3.74 3.89
CA THR A 27 8.40 3.57 3.12
C THR A 27 9.08 2.23 3.41
N ALA A 28 9.16 1.85 4.69
CA ALA A 28 9.79 0.59 5.11
C ALA A 28 9.02 -0.63 4.59
N SER A 29 7.68 -0.59 4.65
CA SER A 29 6.83 -1.70 4.17
C SER A 29 6.95 -1.92 2.67
N ALA A 30 6.98 -0.84 1.87
CA ALA A 30 7.18 -0.93 0.44
C ALA A 30 8.56 -1.53 0.08
N ALA A 31 9.62 -1.06 0.72
CA ALA A 31 10.97 -1.59 0.51
C ALA A 31 11.08 -3.07 0.88
N LEU A 32 10.45 -3.47 2.00
CA LEU A 32 10.43 -4.85 2.45
C LEU A 32 9.64 -5.74 1.48
N ALA A 33 8.47 -5.29 1.01
CA ALA A 33 7.66 -6.02 0.05
C ALA A 33 8.42 -6.29 -1.25
N VAL A 34 9.11 -5.29 -1.79
CA VAL A 34 9.96 -5.44 -2.98
C VAL A 34 11.11 -6.41 -2.73
N SER A 35 11.83 -6.26 -1.62
CA SER A 35 13.00 -7.09 -1.29
C SER A 35 12.63 -8.57 -1.08
N LEU A 36 11.43 -8.84 -0.61
CA LEU A 36 10.93 -10.21 -0.39
C LEU A 36 10.27 -10.81 -1.63
N GLY A 37 10.08 -10.04 -2.70
CA GLY A 37 9.27 -10.46 -3.86
C GLY A 37 7.84 -10.81 -3.44
N ALA A 38 7.24 -9.96 -2.61
CA ALA A 38 5.90 -10.21 -2.08
C ALA A 38 4.85 -10.25 -3.20
N GLU A 39 3.87 -11.13 -3.08
CA GLU A 39 2.74 -11.19 -4.02
C GLU A 39 1.78 -9.99 -3.86
N LYS A 40 1.70 -9.45 -2.65
CA LYS A 40 0.85 -8.30 -2.31
C LYS A 40 1.47 -7.49 -1.17
N LEU A 41 1.26 -6.18 -1.23
CA LEU A 41 1.43 -5.28 -0.08
C LEU A 41 0.04 -4.85 0.39
N VAL A 42 -0.27 -5.01 1.66
CA VAL A 42 -1.53 -4.54 2.25
C VAL A 42 -1.23 -3.52 3.34
N MET A 43 -1.64 -2.29 3.11
CA MET A 43 -1.48 -1.18 4.06
C MET A 43 -2.76 -0.98 4.84
N LEU A 44 -2.70 -1.26 6.14
CA LEU A 44 -3.80 -1.01 7.07
C LEU A 44 -3.71 0.44 7.57
N THR A 45 -4.75 1.22 7.32
CA THR A 45 -4.80 2.64 7.66
C THR A 45 -6.06 2.96 8.46
N ASP A 46 -6.29 4.24 8.70
CA ASP A 46 -7.50 4.78 9.31
C ASP A 46 -8.44 5.43 8.28
N VAL A 47 -8.24 5.15 6.99
CA VAL A 47 -9.08 5.60 5.87
C VAL A 47 -9.46 4.41 5.00
N ASP A 48 -10.64 4.47 4.38
CA ASP A 48 -11.17 3.38 3.56
C ASP A 48 -10.29 3.12 2.30
N GLY A 49 -9.69 4.18 1.73
CA GLY A 49 -8.88 4.12 0.52
C GLY A 49 -8.76 5.50 -0.12
N PHE A 50 -8.48 5.54 -1.42
CA PHE A 50 -8.37 6.78 -2.20
C PHE A 50 -9.74 7.19 -2.77
N TYR A 51 -10.08 8.47 -2.57
CA TYR A 51 -11.29 9.11 -3.09
C TYR A 51 -10.93 10.17 -4.13
N THR A 52 -11.68 10.24 -5.24
CA THR A 52 -11.51 11.31 -6.24
C THR A 52 -12.17 12.62 -5.83
N ASP A 53 -13.15 12.58 -4.94
CA ASP A 53 -13.94 13.73 -4.49
C ASP A 53 -14.35 13.56 -3.02
N TRP A 54 -13.41 13.73 -2.09
CA TRP A 54 -13.68 13.70 -0.66
C TRP A 54 -14.53 14.93 -0.23
N PRO A 55 -15.59 14.81 0.61
CA PRO A 55 -15.98 13.63 1.40
C PRO A 55 -17.03 12.70 0.76
N ASN A 56 -17.24 12.78 -0.54
CA ASN A 56 -18.18 11.91 -1.26
C ASN A 56 -17.71 10.46 -1.20
N LYS A 57 -18.39 9.64 -0.40
CA LYS A 57 -18.06 8.22 -0.21
C LYS A 57 -18.22 7.38 -1.49
N ASP A 58 -19.08 7.78 -2.40
CA ASP A 58 -19.33 7.08 -3.66
C ASP A 58 -18.19 7.30 -4.67
N SER A 59 -17.26 8.22 -4.37
CA SER A 59 -16.08 8.48 -5.18
C SER A 59 -14.85 7.60 -4.82
N LEU A 60 -15.04 6.57 -4.00
CA LEU A 60 -13.95 5.63 -3.66
C LEU A 60 -13.45 4.94 -4.92
N VAL A 61 -12.16 5.03 -5.16
CA VAL A 61 -11.48 4.35 -6.26
C VAL A 61 -11.07 2.96 -5.80
N THR A 62 -11.79 1.93 -6.23
CA THR A 62 -11.50 0.55 -5.81
C THR A 62 -10.27 -0.03 -6.53
N ARG A 63 -9.93 0.48 -7.72
CA ARG A 63 -8.76 0.05 -8.48
C ARG A 63 -8.14 1.18 -9.28
N ILE A 64 -6.82 1.29 -9.24
CA ILE A 64 -6.06 2.30 -9.99
C ILE A 64 -4.74 1.70 -10.46
N ASP A 65 -4.30 2.04 -11.67
CA ASP A 65 -2.98 1.68 -12.16
C ASP A 65 -1.91 2.71 -11.75
N THR A 66 -0.64 2.28 -11.78
CA THR A 66 0.49 3.14 -11.35
C THR A 66 0.65 4.39 -12.19
N LYS A 67 0.33 4.36 -13.49
CA LYS A 67 0.44 5.52 -14.38
C LYS A 67 -0.58 6.59 -14.02
N THR A 68 -1.84 6.17 -13.83
CA THR A 68 -2.93 7.06 -13.39
C THR A 68 -2.67 7.59 -11.99
N LEU A 69 -2.27 6.72 -11.05
CA LEU A 69 -1.95 7.13 -9.69
C LEU A 69 -0.84 8.19 -9.65
N ARG A 70 0.23 8.00 -10.43
CA ARG A 70 1.34 8.96 -10.50
C ARG A 70 0.88 10.36 -10.93
N SER A 71 -0.07 10.44 -11.86
CA SER A 71 -0.62 11.72 -12.33
C SER A 71 -1.49 12.41 -11.27
N LEU A 72 -2.11 11.64 -10.38
CA LEU A 72 -3.01 12.14 -9.34
C LEU A 72 -2.29 12.48 -8.02
N LEU A 73 -1.08 11.96 -7.78
CA LEU A 73 -0.33 12.21 -6.53
C LEU A 73 -0.28 13.68 -6.10
N PRO A 74 -0.04 14.66 -7.00
CA PRO A 74 0.03 16.08 -6.61
C PRO A 74 -1.30 16.66 -6.10
N SER A 75 -2.43 16.01 -6.41
CA SER A 75 -3.78 16.44 -6.00
C SER A 75 -4.29 15.75 -4.75
N LEU A 76 -3.54 14.78 -4.19
CA LEU A 76 -3.95 14.05 -3.01
C LEU A 76 -3.79 14.87 -1.73
N GLU A 77 -4.62 14.57 -0.74
CA GLU A 77 -4.44 15.09 0.62
C GLU A 77 -3.09 14.63 1.21
N SER A 78 -2.45 15.51 1.97
CA SER A 78 -1.10 15.30 2.50
C SER A 78 -0.92 14.00 3.29
N GLY A 79 -1.97 13.55 3.99
CA GLY A 79 -1.94 12.29 4.75
C GLY A 79 -2.00 11.03 3.88
N MET A 80 -2.57 11.13 2.66
CA MET A 80 -2.68 10.02 1.73
C MET A 80 -1.45 9.85 0.84
N VAL A 81 -0.74 10.95 0.55
CA VAL A 81 0.43 10.94 -0.34
C VAL A 81 1.47 9.88 0.03
N PRO A 82 1.98 9.79 1.28
CA PRO A 82 3.01 8.80 1.61
C PRO A 82 2.54 7.37 1.43
N LYS A 83 1.26 7.09 1.68
CA LYS A 83 0.67 5.75 1.52
C LYS A 83 0.58 5.35 0.05
N MET A 84 0.09 6.26 -0.78
CA MET A 84 -0.01 6.03 -2.22
C MET A 84 1.36 5.98 -2.91
N GLU A 85 2.33 6.78 -2.46
CA GLU A 85 3.73 6.66 -2.90
C GLU A 85 4.35 5.32 -2.54
N ALA A 86 4.07 4.80 -1.34
CA ALA A 86 4.55 3.49 -0.93
C ALA A 86 3.96 2.37 -1.80
N CYS A 87 2.64 2.42 -2.08
CA CYS A 87 1.99 1.49 -3.00
C CYS A 87 2.59 1.58 -4.41
N LEU A 88 2.79 2.80 -4.91
CA LEU A 88 3.41 3.05 -6.21
C LEU A 88 4.81 2.43 -6.30
N ARG A 89 5.67 2.69 -5.30
CA ARG A 89 7.02 2.10 -5.22
C ARG A 89 7.00 0.57 -5.17
N ALA A 90 6.10 0.00 -4.39
CA ALA A 90 6.00 -1.46 -4.27
C ALA A 90 5.64 -2.08 -5.63
N VAL A 91 4.62 -1.55 -6.31
CA VAL A 91 4.16 -2.10 -7.59
C VAL A 91 5.20 -1.87 -8.69
N GLU A 92 5.81 -0.70 -8.78
CA GLU A 92 6.90 -0.43 -9.75
C GLU A 92 8.16 -1.24 -9.44
N GLY A 93 8.37 -1.63 -8.18
CA GLY A 93 9.44 -2.53 -7.75
C GLY A 93 9.16 -4.01 -8.01
N GLY A 94 8.02 -4.36 -8.61
CA GLY A 94 7.68 -5.72 -9.02
C GLY A 94 6.67 -6.45 -8.14
N VAL A 95 6.09 -5.80 -7.11
CA VAL A 95 4.96 -6.38 -6.35
C VAL A 95 3.72 -6.33 -7.23
N PRO A 96 3.03 -7.46 -7.49
CA PRO A 96 1.90 -7.50 -8.43
C PRO A 96 0.71 -6.60 -8.06
N ALA A 97 0.48 -6.37 -6.77
CA ALA A 97 -0.59 -5.48 -6.30
C ALA A 97 -0.26 -4.89 -4.92
N ALA A 98 -0.69 -3.66 -4.69
CA ALA A 98 -0.66 -3.02 -3.38
C ALA A 98 -2.06 -2.51 -3.02
N HIS A 99 -2.45 -2.66 -1.75
CA HIS A 99 -3.79 -2.33 -1.27
C HIS A 99 -3.71 -1.33 -0.12
N VAL A 100 -4.62 -0.37 -0.10
CA VAL A 100 -4.85 0.55 1.03
C VAL A 100 -6.26 0.33 1.53
N ILE A 101 -6.41 -0.06 2.80
CA ILE A 101 -7.69 -0.41 3.40
C ILE A 101 -7.82 0.14 4.82
N ASP A 102 -9.05 0.32 5.29
CA ASP A 102 -9.30 0.67 6.70
C ASP A 102 -9.08 -0.54 7.61
N GLY A 103 -8.01 -0.50 8.39
CA GLY A 103 -7.66 -1.55 9.35
C GLY A 103 -8.59 -1.63 10.58
N ARG A 104 -9.48 -0.65 10.77
CA ARG A 104 -10.46 -0.64 11.88
C ARG A 104 -11.68 -1.49 11.58
N ILE A 105 -11.91 -1.81 10.30
CA ILE A 105 -13.01 -2.69 9.87
C ILE A 105 -12.65 -4.13 10.24
N GLY A 106 -13.56 -4.82 10.94
CA GLY A 106 -13.37 -6.23 11.27
C GLY A 106 -13.18 -7.08 10.01
N HIS A 107 -12.14 -7.91 9.99
CA HIS A 107 -11.80 -8.78 8.86
C HIS A 107 -11.48 -8.05 7.55
N SER A 108 -11.06 -6.78 7.61
CA SER A 108 -10.80 -5.94 6.43
C SER A 108 -9.88 -6.61 5.40
N VAL A 109 -8.82 -7.28 5.83
CA VAL A 109 -7.90 -8.00 4.92
C VAL A 109 -8.60 -9.12 4.17
N LEU A 110 -9.48 -9.88 4.84
CA LEU A 110 -10.24 -10.95 4.19
C LEU A 110 -11.26 -10.39 3.20
N LEU A 111 -11.95 -9.32 3.57
CA LEU A 111 -12.90 -8.65 2.69
C LEU A 111 -12.23 -8.09 1.44
N GLU A 112 -11.06 -7.44 1.59
CA GLU A 112 -10.31 -6.90 0.46
C GLU A 112 -9.78 -7.99 -0.48
N LEU A 113 -9.22 -9.07 0.06
CA LEU A 113 -8.51 -10.06 -0.75
C LEU A 113 -9.42 -11.16 -1.34
N PHE A 114 -10.58 -11.42 -0.75
CA PHE A 114 -11.43 -12.55 -1.10
C PHE A 114 -12.84 -12.18 -1.59
N THR A 115 -13.13 -10.88 -1.78
CA THR A 115 -14.38 -10.44 -2.42
C THR A 115 -14.08 -9.74 -3.76
N GLU A 116 -15.01 -9.80 -4.71
CA GLU A 116 -14.81 -9.20 -6.04
C GLU A 116 -14.63 -7.68 -6.02
N GLY A 117 -15.35 -6.99 -5.14
CA GLY A 117 -15.30 -5.52 -5.04
C GLY A 117 -14.19 -4.98 -4.16
N GLY A 118 -13.66 -5.81 -3.24
CA GLY A 118 -12.80 -5.32 -2.16
C GLY A 118 -13.52 -4.30 -1.26
N ILE A 119 -12.79 -3.65 -0.38
CA ILE A 119 -13.31 -2.58 0.50
C ILE A 119 -12.44 -1.31 0.46
N GLY A 120 -11.31 -1.36 -0.22
CA GLY A 120 -10.34 -0.28 -0.28
C GLY A 120 -9.91 0.08 -1.69
N THR A 121 -8.68 0.51 -1.83
CA THR A 121 -8.07 0.85 -3.11
C THR A 121 -6.94 -0.12 -3.43
N MET A 122 -7.03 -0.80 -4.57
CA MET A 122 -5.99 -1.65 -5.12
C MET A 122 -5.20 -0.90 -6.20
N VAL A 123 -3.88 -0.86 -6.02
CA VAL A 123 -2.92 -0.33 -7.00
C VAL A 123 -2.29 -1.49 -7.78
N THR A 124 -2.30 -1.41 -9.10
CA THR A 124 -1.77 -2.45 -10.00
C THR A 124 -0.82 -1.86 -11.04
N PRO A 125 0.01 -2.67 -11.70
CA PRO A 125 0.71 -2.22 -12.92
C PRO A 125 -0.29 -1.70 -13.97
N PRO A 126 0.14 -0.84 -14.90
CA PRO A 126 -0.70 -0.47 -16.03
C PRO A 126 -1.06 -1.72 -16.85
N ALA A 127 -2.26 -1.70 -17.44
CA ALA A 127 -2.60 -2.74 -18.41
C ALA A 127 -1.53 -2.75 -19.52
N SER A 128 -1.00 -3.93 -19.83
CA SER A 128 -0.09 -4.08 -20.96
C SER A 128 -0.84 -3.67 -22.23
N ASP A 129 -0.35 -2.68 -22.95
CA ASP A 129 -0.82 -2.42 -24.31
C ASP A 129 -0.47 -3.66 -25.15
N VAL A 130 -1.46 -4.51 -25.38
CA VAL A 130 -1.34 -5.68 -26.27
C VAL A 130 -1.59 -5.24 -27.69
#